data_2b89a20778146a9000afbe8050615253
#
_entry.id   2b89a20778146a9000afbe8050615253
#
_cell.length_a   1.000
_cell.length_b   1.000
_cell.length_c   1.000
_cell.angle_alpha   90.00
_cell.angle_beta   90.00
_cell.angle_gamma   90.00
#
_symmetry.space_group_name_H-M   'P 1'
#
loop_
_entity.id
_entity.type
_entity.pdbx_description
1 polymer ?
#
loop_
_entity_poly.entity_id
_entity_poly.type
_entity_poly.pdbx_seq_one_letter_code
_entity_poly.pdbx_strand_id
1 'polypeptide(L)'
;MLVLTNTTEQTLQPGQAISFDRVLHSSGNGECWRSESGRLPTTGARMRANGIYAPTFAGNIGGVAAGPASVAISVGGQILPETNMIVTTVAAGDLNNVSSTTRIQNSSCCGGDRISVVNSGTTPLTVGANSVLVLERRA
;
A
#
# COMPACT_ATOMS: atom_id res chain seq x y z
N MET A 1 -15.08 -3.09 -4.13
CA MET A 1 -13.66 -3.54 -4.08
C MET A 1 -12.84 -2.73 -5.04
N LEU A 2 -11.69 -2.30 -4.59
CA LEU A 2 -10.73 -1.55 -5.41
C LEU A 2 -9.41 -2.33 -5.44
N VAL A 3 -8.85 -2.53 -6.62
CA VAL A 3 -7.58 -3.23 -6.78
C VAL A 3 -6.63 -2.34 -7.58
N LEU A 4 -5.51 -1.99 -6.95
CA LEU A 4 -4.47 -1.15 -7.53
C LEU A 4 -3.19 -1.96 -7.72
N THR A 5 -2.44 -1.64 -8.76
CA THR A 5 -1.12 -2.24 -8.99
C THR A 5 -0.14 -1.22 -9.55
N ASN A 6 1.15 -1.52 -9.42
CA ASN A 6 2.22 -0.79 -10.08
C ASN A 6 2.78 -1.64 -11.21
N THR A 7 3.00 -1.04 -12.37
CA THR A 7 3.53 -1.76 -13.55
C THR A 7 5.03 -1.70 -13.66
N THR A 8 5.69 -0.86 -12.86
CA THR A 8 7.14 -0.69 -12.88
C THR A 8 7.72 -0.79 -11.48
N GLU A 9 8.97 -1.23 -11.41
CA GLU A 9 9.73 -1.25 -10.17
C GLU A 9 9.94 0.16 -9.63
N GLN A 10 9.91 0.31 -8.30
CA GLN A 10 10.07 1.60 -7.62
C GLN A 10 11.09 1.49 -6.51
N THR A 11 11.79 2.59 -6.25
CA THR A 11 12.62 2.76 -5.07
C THR A 11 11.91 3.70 -4.11
N LEU A 12 11.74 3.27 -2.86
CA LEU A 12 11.08 4.06 -1.82
C LEU A 12 12.09 4.50 -0.77
N GLN A 13 12.12 5.79 -0.49
CA GLN A 13 12.82 6.33 0.67
C GLN A 13 12.01 6.05 1.94
N PRO A 14 12.62 6.08 3.13
CA PRO A 14 11.88 5.91 4.38
C PRO A 14 10.69 6.87 4.48
N GLY A 15 9.53 6.33 4.81
CA GLY A 15 8.27 7.09 4.88
C GLY A 15 7.56 7.31 3.57
N GLN A 16 8.16 6.98 2.45
CA GLN A 16 7.54 7.15 1.13
C GLN A 16 6.55 6.03 0.84
N ALA A 17 5.43 6.38 0.20
CA ALA A 17 4.39 5.42 -0.19
C ALA A 17 4.63 4.86 -1.60
N ILE A 18 4.16 3.63 -1.82
CA ILE A 18 4.13 3.04 -3.15
C ILE A 18 3.19 3.84 -4.04
N SER A 19 3.63 4.13 -5.26
CA SER A 19 2.82 4.76 -6.29
C SER A 19 2.22 3.70 -7.21
N PHE A 20 0.90 3.69 -7.32
CA PHE A 20 0.16 2.75 -8.17
C PHE A 20 -0.29 3.46 -9.43
N ASP A 21 0.02 2.90 -10.57
CA ASP A 21 -0.27 3.52 -11.88
C ASP A 21 -1.36 2.80 -12.67
N ARG A 22 -1.98 1.78 -12.09
CA ARG A 22 -3.02 1.02 -12.76
C ARG A 22 -4.11 0.57 -11.79
N VAL A 23 -5.36 0.72 -12.22
CA VAL A 23 -6.54 0.18 -11.53
C VAL A 23 -6.94 -1.10 -12.23
N LEU A 24 -6.86 -2.24 -11.52
CA LEU A 24 -7.28 -3.53 -12.06
C LEU A 24 -8.78 -3.74 -11.92
N HIS A 25 -9.37 -3.22 -10.86
CA HIS A 25 -10.80 -3.35 -10.59
C HIS A 25 -11.28 -2.22 -9.70
N SER A 26 -12.48 -1.72 -9.97
CA SER A 26 -13.14 -0.72 -9.13
C SER A 26 -14.64 -0.94 -9.20
N SER A 27 -15.25 -1.32 -8.09
CA SER A 27 -16.69 -1.59 -8.03
C SER A 27 -17.52 -0.46 -7.43
N GLY A 28 -16.89 0.59 -6.93
CA GLY A 28 -17.59 1.77 -6.41
C GLY A 28 -18.33 1.57 -5.09
N ASN A 29 -18.00 0.58 -4.31
CA ASN A 29 -18.67 0.26 -3.05
C ASN A 29 -18.04 0.99 -1.85
N GLY A 30 -17.73 2.25 -2.01
CA GLY A 30 -17.18 3.10 -0.95
C GLY A 30 -15.67 3.30 -1.03
N GLU A 31 -14.98 2.56 -1.87
CA GLU A 31 -13.55 2.71 -2.08
C GLU A 31 -13.29 3.68 -3.25
N CYS A 32 -12.25 4.47 -3.15
CA CYS A 32 -11.87 5.43 -4.18
C CYS A 32 -10.35 5.51 -4.34
N TRP A 33 -9.89 5.42 -5.58
CA TRP A 33 -8.47 5.54 -5.90
C TRP A 33 -8.06 6.98 -6.24
N ARG A 34 -9.01 7.87 -6.47
CA ARG A 34 -8.70 9.19 -7.01
C ARG A 34 -7.77 9.98 -6.09
N SER A 35 -6.67 10.40 -6.63
CA SER A 35 -5.79 11.39 -6.02
C SER A 35 -6.48 12.76 -6.07
N GLU A 36 -5.88 13.76 -5.45
CA GLU A 36 -6.38 15.14 -5.51
C GLU A 36 -6.47 15.66 -6.95
N SER A 37 -5.55 15.22 -7.81
CA SER A 37 -5.56 15.58 -9.24
C SER A 37 -6.58 14.78 -10.06
N GLY A 38 -7.15 13.72 -9.50
CA GLY A 38 -8.06 12.82 -10.21
C GLY A 38 -7.40 11.93 -11.25
N ARG A 39 -6.07 11.83 -11.25
CA ARG A 39 -5.28 11.10 -12.24
C ARG A 39 -4.39 10.06 -11.57
N LEU A 40 -4.03 9.02 -12.32
CA LEU A 40 -2.97 8.10 -11.95
C LEU A 40 -1.60 8.75 -12.26
N PRO A 41 -0.58 8.45 -11.49
CA PRO A 41 -0.53 7.49 -10.41
C PRO A 41 -1.16 7.99 -9.11
N THR A 42 -1.48 7.06 -8.22
CA THR A 42 -2.00 7.36 -6.88
C THR A 42 -1.17 6.65 -5.82
N THR A 43 -1.05 7.25 -4.64
CA THR A 43 -0.30 6.66 -3.53
C THR A 43 -1.18 5.83 -2.60
N GLY A 44 -2.37 5.48 -3.00
CA GLY A 44 -3.22 4.60 -2.22
C GLY A 44 -4.69 4.75 -2.54
N ALA A 45 -5.50 4.14 -1.70
CA ALA A 45 -6.96 4.11 -1.83
C ALA A 45 -7.60 4.87 -0.67
N ARG A 46 -8.74 5.49 -0.92
CA ARG A 46 -9.47 6.26 0.08
C ARG A 46 -10.75 5.53 0.47
N MET A 47 -11.02 5.49 1.77
CA MET A 47 -12.28 5.01 2.32
C MET A 47 -13.27 6.17 2.35
N ARG A 48 -14.28 6.14 1.50
CA ARG A 48 -15.25 7.24 1.40
C ARG A 48 -16.50 7.05 2.21
N ALA A 49 -16.96 5.83 2.33
CA ALA A 49 -18.18 5.52 3.06
C ALA A 49 -17.86 5.02 4.45
N ASN A 50 -18.78 5.24 5.37
CA ASN A 50 -18.70 4.63 6.69
C ASN A 50 -18.75 3.10 6.58
N GLY A 51 -17.94 2.41 7.33
CA GLY A 51 -17.93 0.95 7.32
C GLY A 51 -16.61 0.35 7.77
N ILE A 52 -16.54 -0.97 7.61
CA ILE A 52 -15.34 -1.75 7.91
C ILE A 52 -14.66 -2.11 6.60
N TYR A 53 -13.38 -1.82 6.51
CA TYR A 53 -12.58 -2.06 5.32
C TYR A 53 -11.48 -3.06 5.62
N ALA A 54 -11.15 -3.87 4.62
CA ALA A 54 -10.06 -4.83 4.68
C ALA A 54 -9.03 -4.49 3.60
N PRO A 55 -7.97 -3.74 3.92
CA PRO A 55 -6.85 -3.56 3.01
C PRO A 55 -5.97 -4.80 3.03
N THR A 56 -5.51 -5.21 1.86
CA THR A 56 -4.56 -6.31 1.69
C THR A 56 -3.48 -5.87 0.72
N PHE A 57 -2.24 -6.04 1.11
CA PHE A 57 -1.10 -5.82 0.23
C PHE A 57 -0.37 -7.12 -0.03
N ALA A 58 0.03 -7.33 -1.27
CA ALA A 58 0.92 -8.42 -1.66
C ALA A 58 1.89 -7.91 -2.72
N GLY A 59 3.17 -8.22 -2.55
CA GLY A 59 4.18 -7.79 -3.50
C GLY A 59 5.55 -8.35 -3.16
N ASN A 60 6.55 -7.89 -3.92
CA ASN A 60 7.94 -8.28 -3.72
C ASN A 60 8.73 -7.03 -3.33
N ILE A 61 9.47 -7.12 -2.24
CA ILE A 61 10.31 -6.03 -1.75
C ILE A 61 11.70 -6.52 -1.45
N GLY A 62 12.65 -5.61 -1.48
CA GLY A 62 14.03 -5.88 -1.08
C GLY A 62 14.79 -4.59 -0.81
N GLY A 63 15.86 -4.68 -0.04
CA GLY A 63 16.73 -3.53 0.20
C GLY A 63 17.50 -3.13 -1.05
N VAL A 64 17.77 -1.85 -1.19
CA VAL A 64 18.73 -1.35 -2.20
C VAL A 64 20.13 -1.89 -1.90
N ALA A 65 20.41 -2.14 -0.62
CA ALA A 65 21.63 -2.80 -0.16
C ALA A 65 21.24 -3.99 0.73
N ALA A 66 22.20 -4.88 1.03
CA ALA A 66 21.96 -5.98 1.96
C ALA A 66 21.51 -5.44 3.33
N GLY A 67 20.57 -6.14 3.95
CA GLY A 67 20.04 -5.78 5.25
C GLY A 67 18.51 -5.83 5.30
N PRO A 68 17.91 -5.39 6.40
CA PRO A 68 16.47 -5.42 6.56
C PRO A 68 15.79 -4.35 5.69
N ALA A 69 14.62 -4.71 5.14
CA ALA A 69 13.73 -3.81 4.44
C ALA A 69 12.31 -4.09 4.91
N SER A 70 11.51 -3.05 5.10
CA SER A 70 10.15 -3.24 5.59
C SER A 70 9.17 -2.25 4.99
N VAL A 71 7.96 -2.75 4.75
CA VAL A 71 6.80 -1.92 4.37
C VAL A 71 5.66 -2.21 5.34
N ALA A 72 4.77 -1.25 5.47
CA ALA A 72 3.58 -1.41 6.30
C ALA A 72 2.41 -0.66 5.67
N ILE A 73 1.20 -1.09 6.01
CA ILE A 73 -0.01 -0.36 5.65
C ILE A 73 -0.13 0.86 6.56
N SER A 74 -0.43 2.01 5.97
CA SER A 74 -0.67 3.23 6.70
C SER A 74 -2.07 3.75 6.43
N VAL A 75 -2.66 4.38 7.43
CA VAL A 75 -3.98 5.00 7.37
C VAL A 75 -3.85 6.46 7.77
N GLY A 76 -4.19 7.36 6.86
CA GLY A 76 -4.09 8.79 7.14
C GLY A 76 -2.68 9.26 7.50
N GLY A 77 -1.66 8.59 6.98
CA GLY A 77 -0.27 8.90 7.28
C GLY A 77 0.30 8.20 8.51
N GLN A 78 -0.52 7.42 9.23
CA GLN A 78 -0.06 6.68 10.40
C GLN A 78 0.14 5.20 10.07
N ILE A 79 1.34 4.71 10.34
CA ILE A 79 1.69 3.31 10.10
C ILE A 79 0.94 2.43 11.11
N LEU A 80 0.38 1.33 10.62
CA LEU A 80 -0.20 0.28 11.45
C LEU A 80 0.87 -0.76 11.74
N PRO A 81 1.43 -0.82 12.97
CA PRO A 81 2.57 -1.70 13.26
C PRO A 81 2.26 -3.18 13.04
N GLU A 82 1.02 -3.59 13.23
CA GLU A 82 0.58 -4.98 13.05
C GLU A 82 0.62 -5.44 11.59
N THR A 83 0.75 -4.52 10.64
CA THR A 83 0.86 -4.84 9.20
C THR A 83 2.29 -4.84 8.70
N ASN A 84 3.26 -4.65 9.57
CA ASN A 84 4.66 -4.52 9.17
C ASN A 84 5.18 -5.81 8.52
N MET A 85 5.70 -5.68 7.32
CA MET A 85 6.22 -6.77 6.51
C MET A 85 7.72 -6.57 6.38
N ILE A 86 8.52 -7.47 6.97
CA ILE A 86 9.96 -7.32 7.05
C ILE A 86 10.62 -8.46 6.26
N VAL A 87 11.59 -8.10 5.43
CA VAL A 87 12.47 -9.06 4.77
C VAL A 87 13.92 -8.69 5.06
N THR A 88 14.80 -9.68 5.05
CA THR A 88 16.23 -9.46 5.13
C THR A 88 16.83 -9.76 3.76
N THR A 89 17.34 -8.73 3.10
CA THR A 89 17.95 -8.85 1.79
C THR A 89 19.39 -9.34 1.94
N VAL A 90 19.69 -10.47 1.33
CA VAL A 90 21.03 -11.07 1.39
C VAL A 90 21.97 -10.35 0.44
N ALA A 91 21.51 -10.05 -0.76
CA ALA A 91 22.29 -9.33 -1.77
C ALA A 91 21.46 -8.20 -2.34
N ALA A 92 22.10 -7.08 -2.69
CA ALA A 92 21.42 -5.94 -3.30
C ALA A 92 20.64 -6.37 -4.54
N GLY A 93 19.40 -5.93 -4.65
CA GLY A 93 18.53 -6.25 -5.78
C GLY A 93 17.68 -7.51 -5.62
N ASP A 94 17.91 -8.32 -4.59
CA ASP A 94 17.07 -9.47 -4.29
C ASP A 94 15.71 -9.02 -3.78
N LEU A 95 14.64 -9.62 -4.32
CA LEU A 95 13.27 -9.33 -3.92
C LEU A 95 12.66 -10.56 -3.24
N ASN A 96 11.89 -10.32 -2.19
CA ASN A 96 11.17 -11.35 -1.45
C ASN A 96 9.70 -11.02 -1.38
N ASN A 97 8.85 -12.03 -1.49
CA ASN A 97 7.41 -11.86 -1.43
C ASN A 97 6.96 -11.53 -0.01
N VAL A 98 6.09 -10.54 0.11
CA VAL A 98 5.45 -10.16 1.37
C VAL A 98 3.97 -9.96 1.16
N SER A 99 3.19 -10.18 2.22
CA SER A 99 1.76 -9.86 2.21
C SER A 99 1.30 -9.55 3.62
N SER A 100 0.28 -8.71 3.71
CA SER A 100 -0.37 -8.38 4.98
C SER A 100 -1.80 -7.93 4.74
N THR A 101 -2.66 -8.19 5.72
CA THR A 101 -4.04 -7.73 5.72
C THR A 101 -4.43 -7.30 7.11
N THR A 102 -5.39 -6.38 7.20
CA THR A 102 -5.95 -5.93 8.47
C THR A 102 -7.39 -5.50 8.26
N ARG A 103 -8.03 -5.03 9.32
CA ARG A 103 -9.36 -4.45 9.25
C ARG A 103 -9.34 -3.07 9.88
N ILE A 104 -10.02 -2.13 9.23
CA ILE A 104 -10.04 -0.73 9.62
C ILE A 104 -11.49 -0.26 9.61
N GLN A 105 -11.91 0.37 10.69
CA GLN A 105 -13.20 1.01 10.73
C GLN A 105 -13.05 2.47 10.30
N ASN A 106 -13.83 2.85 9.30
CA ASN A 106 -13.99 4.25 8.91
C ASN A 106 -15.34 4.74 9.42
N SER A 107 -15.31 5.68 10.34
CA SER A 107 -16.52 6.29 10.91
C SER A 107 -16.84 7.65 10.31
N SER A 108 -16.05 8.12 9.37
CA SER A 108 -16.27 9.38 8.68
C SER A 108 -17.33 9.23 7.60
N CYS A 109 -18.29 10.13 7.55
CA CYS A 109 -19.33 10.10 6.50
C CYS A 109 -18.91 10.74 5.18
N CYS A 110 -17.88 11.59 5.17
CA CYS A 110 -17.58 12.45 4.03
C CYS A 110 -16.07 12.60 3.83
N GLY A 111 -15.47 11.67 3.14
CA GLY A 111 -14.04 11.70 2.92
C GLY A 111 -13.29 11.03 4.06
N GLY A 112 -12.98 9.77 3.91
CA GLY A 112 -12.20 9.01 4.87
C GLY A 112 -10.71 9.13 4.61
N ASP A 113 -9.96 8.48 5.46
CA ASP A 113 -8.51 8.43 5.37
C ASP A 113 -8.05 7.63 4.16
N ARG A 114 -6.84 7.94 3.72
CA ARG A 114 -6.18 7.21 2.64
C ARG A 114 -5.42 6.02 3.21
N ILE A 115 -5.60 4.88 2.57
CA ILE A 115 -4.83 3.66 2.83
C ILE A 115 -3.66 3.66 1.86
N SER A 116 -2.44 3.57 2.38
CA SER A 116 -1.22 3.52 1.59
C SER A 116 -0.32 2.39 2.10
N VAL A 117 0.67 2.02 1.30
CA VAL A 117 1.74 1.10 1.72
C VAL A 117 3.04 1.90 1.68
N VAL A 118 3.70 2.01 2.81
CA VAL A 118 4.86 2.90 2.98
C VAL A 118 6.09 2.12 3.41
N ASN A 119 7.26 2.67 3.08
CA ASN A 119 8.53 2.18 3.64
C ASN A 119 8.54 2.52 5.14
N SER A 120 8.40 1.50 5.97
CA SER A 120 8.35 1.63 7.41
C SER A 120 9.72 1.49 8.08
N GLY A 121 10.76 1.23 7.30
CA GLY A 121 12.13 1.08 7.77
C GLY A 121 12.91 2.40 7.76
N THR A 122 14.21 2.28 7.96
CA THR A 122 15.14 3.42 8.02
C THR A 122 16.06 3.51 6.83
N THR A 123 15.96 2.57 5.89
CA THR A 123 16.79 2.50 4.68
C THR A 123 15.93 2.46 3.43
N PRO A 124 16.44 2.93 2.28
CA PRO A 124 15.71 2.81 1.02
C PRO A 124 15.45 1.35 0.66
N LEU A 125 14.33 1.10 -0.01
CA LEU A 125 13.99 -0.23 -0.50
C LEU A 125 13.46 -0.18 -1.92
N THR A 126 13.46 -1.34 -2.59
CA THR A 126 12.90 -1.53 -3.91
C THR A 126 11.60 -2.32 -3.79
N VAL A 127 10.58 -1.86 -4.50
CA VAL A 127 9.31 -2.57 -4.67
C VAL A 127 9.25 -3.07 -6.10
N GLY A 128 9.09 -4.38 -6.27
CA GLY A 128 8.97 -4.97 -7.60
C GLY A 128 7.70 -4.58 -8.32
N ALA A 129 7.70 -4.73 -9.64
CA ALA A 129 6.51 -4.51 -10.46
C ALA A 129 5.41 -5.52 -10.09
N ASN A 130 4.16 -5.15 -10.37
CA ASN A 130 2.98 -6.00 -10.17
C ASN A 130 2.66 -6.30 -8.70
N SER A 131 3.03 -5.42 -7.79
CA SER A 131 2.49 -5.43 -6.43
C SER A 131 1.02 -5.04 -6.46
N VAL A 132 0.25 -5.54 -5.52
CA VAL A 132 -1.21 -5.36 -5.51
C VAL A 132 -1.66 -4.82 -4.16
N LEU A 133 -2.44 -3.75 -4.18
CA LEU A 133 -3.19 -3.28 -3.02
C LEU A 133 -4.67 -3.48 -3.29
N VAL A 134 -5.32 -4.28 -2.47
CA VAL A 134 -6.77 -4.52 -2.53
C VAL A 134 -7.41 -3.82 -1.34
N LEU A 135 -8.40 -2.99 -1.61
CA LEU A 135 -9.25 -2.40 -0.57
C LEU A 135 -10.67 -2.89 -0.78
N GLU A 136 -11.22 -3.55 0.22
CA GLU A 136 -12.57 -4.10 0.18
C GLU A 136 -13.37 -3.62 1.38
N ARG A 137 -14.56 -3.09 1.13
CA ARG A 137 -15.51 -2.76 2.19
C ARG A 137 -16.28 -4.01 2.58
N ARG A 138 -16.20 -4.39 3.84
CA ARG A 138 -16.80 -5.62 4.38
C ARG A 138 -18.17 -5.42 5.00
N ALA A 139 -18.42 -4.23 5.55
CA ALA A 139 -19.67 -3.98 6.25
C ALA A 139 -20.09 -2.52 6.23
#